data_2c8457e4092994479ac28db18da2edb0
#
_entry.id   2c8457e4092994479ac28db18da2edb0
#
_cell.length_a   1.000
_cell.length_b   1.000
_cell.length_c   1.000
_cell.angle_alpha   90.00
_cell.angle_beta   90.00
_cell.angle_gamma   90.00
#
_symmetry.space_group_name_H-M   'P 1'
#
loop_
_entity.id
_entity.type
_entity.pdbx_description
1 polymer ?
#
loop_
_entity_poly.entity_id
_entity_poly.type
_entity_poly.pdbx_seq_one_letter_code
_entity_poly.pdbx_strand_id
1 'polypeptide(L)'
;MAKDKGVKTNAMRILDKKKIPYKVNYYECEEFIDGIHIADMLSQSYDMTFKTLVAVGKSKENYVFVLPIDKEVDLKKAAKSVGEKSVELLHVKDIKAVTGYIRGGCTPIGMKKQFRTVIHESIISFDEIIVSGGALGVQLFISPGGLIDAVGAETADIIFKENS
;
A
#
# COMPACT_ATOMS: atom_id res chain seq x y z
N MET A 1 7.69 -18.99 -7.19
CA MET A 1 7.76 -19.91 -8.31
C MET A 1 8.16 -19.19 -9.58
N ALA A 2 9.09 -19.73 -10.31
CA ALA A 2 9.62 -19.07 -11.51
C ALA A 2 8.53 -18.74 -12.55
N LYS A 3 7.48 -19.54 -12.62
CA LYS A 3 6.39 -19.32 -13.57
C LYS A 3 5.66 -17.99 -13.39
N ASP A 4 5.78 -17.38 -12.20
CA ASP A 4 5.14 -16.11 -11.94
C ASP A 4 5.99 -14.93 -12.39
N LYS A 5 7.25 -15.20 -12.70
CA LYS A 5 8.16 -14.17 -13.20
C LYS A 5 7.70 -13.75 -14.59
N GLY A 6 7.66 -12.47 -14.82
CA GLY A 6 7.24 -11.94 -16.10
C GLY A 6 5.75 -11.69 -16.22
N VAL A 7 4.94 -12.15 -15.24
CA VAL A 7 3.53 -11.80 -15.21
C VAL A 7 3.41 -10.36 -14.77
N LYS A 8 2.78 -9.53 -15.58
CA LYS A 8 2.58 -8.12 -15.27
C LYS A 8 1.27 -7.93 -14.53
N THR A 9 1.34 -7.35 -13.36
CA THR A 9 0.15 -6.91 -12.63
C THR A 9 -0.30 -5.56 -13.19
N ASN A 10 -1.52 -5.16 -12.84
CA ASN A 10 -2.00 -3.86 -13.26
C ASN A 10 -1.12 -2.73 -12.69
N ALA A 11 -0.64 -2.89 -11.47
CA ALA A 11 0.28 -1.91 -10.86
C ALA A 11 1.53 -1.73 -11.72
N MET A 12 2.12 -2.82 -12.18
CA MET A 12 3.32 -2.75 -13.03
C MET A 12 3.03 -2.07 -14.35
N ARG A 13 1.88 -2.35 -14.96
CA ARG A 13 1.49 -1.72 -16.22
C ARG A 13 1.36 -0.21 -16.06
N ILE A 14 0.81 0.25 -14.95
CA ILE A 14 0.69 1.68 -14.66
C ILE A 14 2.07 2.32 -14.52
N LEU A 15 2.97 1.67 -13.77
CA LEU A 15 4.33 2.18 -13.57
C LEU A 15 5.10 2.23 -14.89
N ASP A 16 4.97 1.19 -15.71
CA ASP A 16 5.61 1.15 -17.02
C ASP A 16 5.11 2.28 -17.91
N LYS A 17 3.80 2.49 -17.93
CA LYS A 17 3.17 3.55 -18.73
C LYS A 17 3.64 4.92 -18.30
N LYS A 18 3.81 5.13 -17.01
CA LYS A 18 4.27 6.41 -16.45
C LYS A 18 5.79 6.53 -16.47
N LYS A 19 6.50 5.48 -16.89
CA LYS A 19 7.97 5.44 -16.95
C LYS A 19 8.60 5.63 -15.56
N ILE A 20 7.98 5.07 -14.54
CA ILE A 20 8.47 5.12 -13.17
C ILE A 20 9.26 3.85 -12.90
N PRO A 21 10.54 3.96 -12.53
CA PRO A 21 11.38 2.77 -12.27
C PRO A 21 10.92 2.00 -11.04
N TYR A 22 11.02 0.69 -11.11
CA TYR A 22 10.75 -0.20 -9.99
C TYR A 22 11.45 -1.53 -10.20
N LYS A 23 11.59 -2.30 -9.12
CA LYS A 23 12.08 -3.66 -9.18
C LYS A 23 11.01 -4.58 -8.64
N VAL A 24 10.99 -5.82 -9.08
CA VAL A 24 9.99 -6.81 -8.68
C VAL A 24 10.66 -7.92 -7.91
N ASN A 25 10.04 -8.32 -6.80
CA ASN A 25 10.43 -9.50 -6.06
C ASN A 25 9.27 -10.49 -6.04
N TYR A 26 9.52 -11.72 -6.45
CA TYR A 26 8.54 -12.80 -6.41
C TYR A 26 8.90 -13.76 -5.28
N TYR A 27 7.89 -14.19 -4.53
CA TYR A 27 8.07 -15.16 -3.46
C TYR A 27 6.87 -16.10 -3.42
N GLU A 28 7.06 -17.28 -2.85
CA GLU A 28 5.96 -18.26 -2.77
C GLU A 28 4.90 -17.80 -1.79
N CYS A 29 3.66 -17.71 -2.25
CA CYS A 29 2.54 -17.30 -1.42
C CYS A 29 1.25 -17.73 -2.09
N GLU A 30 0.60 -18.76 -1.55
CA GLU A 30 -0.64 -19.29 -2.13
C GLU A 30 -1.88 -18.74 -1.46
N GLU A 31 -1.74 -18.25 -0.23
CA GLU A 31 -2.86 -17.70 0.53
C GLU A 31 -2.38 -16.47 1.29
N PHE A 32 -3.32 -15.74 1.88
CA PHE A 32 -2.98 -14.52 2.59
C PHE A 32 -2.01 -14.79 3.74
N ILE A 33 -0.94 -14.01 3.76
CA ILE A 33 0.03 -13.95 4.85
C ILE A 33 0.19 -12.47 5.15
N ASP A 34 0.16 -12.09 6.43
CA ASP A 34 0.28 -10.67 6.79
C ASP A 34 1.69 -10.13 6.53
N GLY A 35 1.79 -8.80 6.47
CA GLY A 35 3.04 -8.13 6.10
C GLY A 35 4.20 -8.41 7.04
N ILE A 36 3.93 -8.55 8.34
CA ILE A 36 4.98 -8.83 9.33
C ILE A 36 5.61 -10.19 9.06
N HIS A 37 4.79 -11.22 8.86
CA HIS A 37 5.31 -12.57 8.58
C HIS A 37 6.06 -12.60 7.25
N ILE A 38 5.57 -11.89 6.23
CA ILE A 38 6.27 -11.83 4.94
C ILE A 38 7.63 -11.15 5.11
N ALA A 39 7.67 -10.03 5.82
CA ALA A 39 8.93 -9.31 6.04
C ALA A 39 9.93 -10.18 6.80
N ASP A 40 9.46 -10.93 7.79
CA ASP A 40 10.32 -11.86 8.53
C ASP A 40 10.87 -12.96 7.63
N MET A 41 10.01 -13.55 6.80
CA MET A 41 10.44 -14.59 5.85
C MET A 41 11.50 -14.08 4.87
N LEU A 42 11.37 -12.83 4.45
CA LEU A 42 12.25 -12.27 3.43
C LEU A 42 13.36 -11.40 4.02
N SER A 43 13.47 -11.36 5.35
CA SER A 43 14.49 -10.57 6.06
C SER A 43 14.45 -9.08 5.68
N GLN A 44 13.25 -8.53 5.60
CA GLN A 44 13.02 -7.14 5.23
C GLN A 44 12.75 -6.27 6.45
N SER A 45 13.23 -5.03 6.41
CA SER A 45 12.99 -4.07 7.47
C SER A 45 11.52 -3.63 7.48
N TYR A 46 10.89 -3.62 8.65
CA TYR A 46 9.50 -3.17 8.79
C TYR A 46 9.34 -1.71 8.44
N ASP A 47 10.35 -0.89 8.73
CA ASP A 47 10.26 0.56 8.53
C ASP A 47 10.11 0.94 7.07
N MET A 48 10.72 0.18 6.17
CA MET A 48 10.69 0.46 4.73
C MET A 48 9.64 -0.35 3.99
N THR A 49 8.95 -1.25 4.68
CA THR A 49 7.90 -2.07 4.07
C THR A 49 6.55 -1.46 4.44
N PHE A 50 5.79 -1.06 3.43
CA PHE A 50 4.53 -0.34 3.62
C PHE A 50 3.34 -1.20 3.24
N LYS A 51 2.28 -1.11 4.03
CA LYS A 51 1.01 -1.77 3.77
C LYS A 51 0.00 -0.76 3.26
N THR A 52 -1.00 -1.25 2.54
CA THR A 52 -2.05 -0.44 1.95
C THR A 52 -3.37 -0.77 2.63
N LEU A 53 -4.00 0.23 3.22
CA LEU A 53 -5.30 0.10 3.88
C LEU A 53 -6.33 0.93 3.12
N VAL A 54 -7.52 0.39 2.96
CA VAL A 54 -8.62 1.09 2.31
C VAL A 54 -9.65 1.46 3.36
N ALA A 55 -10.12 2.69 3.32
CA ALA A 55 -11.06 3.21 4.30
C ALA A 55 -12.26 3.84 3.62
N VAL A 56 -13.34 4.02 4.39
CA VAL A 56 -14.52 4.75 3.95
C VAL A 56 -14.77 5.86 4.94
N GLY A 57 -14.98 7.08 4.42
CA GLY A 57 -15.27 8.24 5.23
C GLY A 57 -16.75 8.31 5.57
N LYS A 58 -17.09 9.20 6.51
CA LYS A 58 -18.49 9.45 6.84
C LYS A 58 -19.27 9.92 5.61
N SER A 59 -18.59 10.57 4.68
CA SER A 59 -19.17 11.02 3.40
C SER A 59 -19.48 9.87 2.43
N LYS A 60 -19.05 8.67 2.74
CA LYS A 60 -19.12 7.47 1.90
C LYS A 60 -18.04 7.43 0.81
N GLU A 61 -17.14 8.42 0.76
CA GLU A 61 -15.99 8.37 -0.12
C GLU A 61 -14.97 7.37 0.39
N ASN A 62 -14.24 6.74 -0.53
CA ASN A 62 -13.15 5.84 -0.17
C ASN A 62 -11.81 6.55 -0.20
N TYR A 63 -10.92 6.12 0.67
CA TYR A 63 -9.57 6.66 0.79
C TYR A 63 -8.58 5.51 0.95
N VAL A 64 -7.34 5.77 0.58
CA VAL A 64 -6.27 4.78 0.70
C VAL A 64 -5.19 5.36 1.61
N PHE A 65 -4.79 4.57 2.60
CA PHE A 65 -3.73 4.96 3.53
C PHE A 65 -2.61 3.95 3.45
N VAL A 66 -1.38 4.44 3.32
CA VAL A 66 -0.18 3.61 3.15
C VAL A 66 0.77 3.94 4.30
N LEU A 67 1.18 2.93 5.05
CA LEU A 67 1.98 3.11 6.26
C LEU A 67 2.85 1.89 6.53
N PRO A 68 3.89 2.03 7.38
CA PRO A 68 4.76 0.91 7.68
C PRO A 68 3.99 -0.26 8.27
N ILE A 69 4.42 -1.49 7.95
CA ILE A 69 3.67 -2.71 8.29
C ILE A 69 3.54 -2.97 9.79
N ASP A 70 4.46 -2.45 10.59
CA ASP A 70 4.44 -2.65 12.05
C ASP A 70 3.72 -1.53 12.80
N LYS A 71 3.14 -0.58 12.08
CA LYS A 71 2.41 0.54 12.69
C LYS A 71 0.92 0.35 12.51
N GLU A 72 0.15 0.98 13.39
CA GLU A 72 -1.30 1.01 13.28
C GLU A 72 -1.76 2.37 12.81
N VAL A 73 -2.73 2.39 11.90
CA VAL A 73 -3.31 3.63 11.44
C VAL A 73 -4.10 4.27 12.59
N ASP A 74 -3.84 5.56 12.81
CA ASP A 74 -4.64 6.36 13.73
C ASP A 74 -5.81 6.93 12.93
N LEU A 75 -7.00 6.39 13.14
CA LEU A 75 -8.16 6.75 12.34
C LEU A 75 -8.56 8.22 12.48
N LYS A 76 -8.26 8.84 13.61
CA LYS A 76 -8.52 10.28 13.80
C LYS A 76 -7.58 11.11 12.94
N LYS A 77 -6.28 10.76 12.95
CA LYS A 77 -5.29 11.43 12.10
C LYS A 77 -5.59 11.21 10.62
N ALA A 78 -5.97 9.98 10.27
CA ALA A 78 -6.34 9.64 8.91
C ALA A 78 -7.52 10.49 8.42
N ALA A 79 -8.58 10.56 9.22
CA ALA A 79 -9.75 11.39 8.89
C ALA A 79 -9.35 12.85 8.70
N LYS A 80 -8.56 13.37 9.60
CA LYS A 80 -8.11 14.75 9.53
C LYS A 80 -7.33 15.01 8.25
N SER A 81 -6.48 14.07 7.84
CA SER A 81 -5.64 14.23 6.66
C SER A 81 -6.44 14.37 5.37
N VAL A 82 -7.66 13.88 5.34
CA VAL A 82 -8.53 13.93 4.15
C VAL A 82 -9.76 14.82 4.35
N GLY A 83 -9.87 15.51 5.49
CA GLY A 83 -10.99 16.42 5.76
C GLY A 83 -12.29 15.73 6.07
N GLU A 84 -12.26 14.48 6.54
CA GLU A 84 -13.45 13.74 6.95
C GLU A 84 -13.68 13.89 8.45
N LYS A 85 -14.95 13.79 8.87
CA LYS A 85 -15.27 13.76 10.29
C LYS A 85 -14.79 12.47 10.94
N SER A 86 -14.87 11.37 10.19
CA SER A 86 -14.40 10.06 10.63
C SER A 86 -14.15 9.19 9.43
N VAL A 87 -13.28 8.20 9.60
CA VAL A 87 -13.05 7.15 8.61
C VAL A 87 -13.04 5.80 9.33
N GLU A 88 -13.43 4.76 8.62
CA GLU A 88 -13.38 3.40 9.11
C GLU A 88 -12.66 2.56 8.06
N LEU A 89 -11.95 1.54 8.50
CA LEU A 89 -11.34 0.60 7.55
C LEU A 89 -12.44 -0.18 6.86
N LEU A 90 -12.25 -0.40 5.57
CA LEU A 90 -13.18 -1.18 4.76
C LEU A 90 -13.16 -2.64 5.22
N HIS A 91 -14.31 -3.30 5.21
CA HIS A 91 -14.35 -4.74 5.51
C HIS A 91 -13.57 -5.51 4.46
N VAL A 92 -12.86 -6.55 4.91
CA VAL A 92 -12.06 -7.39 4.01
C VAL A 92 -12.87 -7.89 2.83
N LYS A 93 -14.12 -8.28 3.05
CA LYS A 93 -15.01 -8.79 2.00
C LYS A 93 -15.28 -7.79 0.87
N ASP A 94 -15.11 -6.49 1.15
CA ASP A 94 -15.41 -5.44 0.18
C ASP A 94 -14.17 -4.95 -0.57
N ILE A 95 -12.98 -5.34 -0.14
CA ILE A 95 -11.73 -4.83 -0.71
C ILE A 95 -11.66 -5.06 -2.22
N LYS A 96 -11.94 -6.27 -2.66
CA LYS A 96 -11.83 -6.62 -4.08
C LYS A 96 -12.83 -5.83 -4.93
N ALA A 97 -14.06 -5.69 -4.45
CA ALA A 97 -15.07 -4.94 -5.19
C ALA A 97 -14.70 -3.47 -5.35
N VAL A 98 -14.09 -2.88 -4.32
CA VAL A 98 -13.72 -1.46 -4.33
C VAL A 98 -12.43 -1.22 -5.09
N THR A 99 -11.41 -2.05 -4.88
CA THR A 99 -10.07 -1.78 -5.40
C THR A 99 -9.69 -2.57 -6.65
N GLY A 100 -10.26 -3.74 -6.83
CA GLY A 100 -9.86 -4.69 -7.87
C GLY A 100 -8.77 -5.66 -7.41
N TYR A 101 -8.22 -5.46 -6.22
CA TYR A 101 -7.17 -6.31 -5.66
C TYR A 101 -7.69 -7.15 -4.51
N ILE A 102 -7.08 -8.30 -4.30
CA ILE A 102 -7.42 -9.16 -3.17
C ILE A 102 -6.58 -8.76 -1.95
N ARG A 103 -7.03 -9.16 -0.77
CA ARG A 103 -6.28 -8.98 0.47
C ARG A 103 -4.91 -9.62 0.34
N GLY A 104 -3.88 -8.92 0.76
CA GLY A 104 -2.49 -9.39 0.64
C GLY A 104 -1.84 -9.00 -0.67
N GLY A 105 -2.65 -8.71 -1.70
CA GLY A 105 -2.15 -8.21 -2.98
C GLY A 105 -2.52 -6.75 -3.24
N CYS A 106 -3.17 -6.10 -2.27
CA CYS A 106 -3.65 -4.75 -2.47
C CYS A 106 -2.49 -3.74 -2.49
N THR A 107 -2.49 -2.88 -3.49
CA THR A 107 -1.51 -1.82 -3.67
C THR A 107 -2.25 -0.55 -4.07
N PRO A 108 -1.73 0.64 -3.73
CA PRO A 108 -2.40 1.88 -4.13
C PRO A 108 -2.31 2.15 -5.63
N ILE A 109 -1.44 1.43 -6.34
CA ILE A 109 -1.19 1.66 -7.76
C ILE A 109 -2.16 0.85 -8.60
N GLY A 110 -2.92 1.51 -9.48
CA GLY A 110 -3.74 0.80 -10.45
C GLY A 110 -5.05 0.22 -9.90
N MET A 111 -5.59 0.79 -8.84
CA MET A 111 -6.92 0.42 -8.36
C MET A 111 -7.99 0.74 -9.40
N LYS A 112 -9.18 0.16 -9.27
CA LYS A 112 -10.29 0.41 -10.20
C LYS A 112 -10.54 1.90 -10.41
N LYS A 113 -10.31 2.69 -9.37
CA LYS A 113 -10.46 4.14 -9.39
C LYS A 113 -9.28 4.72 -8.63
N GLN A 114 -8.79 5.88 -9.04
CA GLN A 114 -7.73 6.55 -8.30
C GLN A 114 -8.36 7.25 -7.10
N PHE A 115 -8.33 6.57 -5.96
CA PHE A 115 -8.80 7.13 -4.70
C PHE A 115 -7.77 8.09 -4.13
N ARG A 116 -8.23 9.05 -3.36
CA ARG A 116 -7.32 9.95 -2.65
C ARG A 116 -6.46 9.11 -1.71
N THR A 117 -5.15 9.26 -1.83
CA THR A 117 -4.17 8.43 -1.14
C THR A 117 -3.29 9.29 -0.25
N VAL A 118 -3.13 8.86 1.00
CA VAL A 118 -2.23 9.50 1.96
C VAL A 118 -1.21 8.46 2.42
N ILE A 119 0.06 8.80 2.29
CA ILE A 119 1.16 7.94 2.70
C ILE A 119 1.77 8.52 3.96
N HIS A 120 2.06 7.67 4.96
CA HIS A 120 2.68 8.16 6.17
C HIS A 120 3.99 8.85 5.84
N GLU A 121 4.20 10.00 6.46
CA GLU A 121 5.31 10.90 6.12
C GLU A 121 6.70 10.29 6.28
N SER A 122 6.85 9.22 7.06
CA SER A 122 8.15 8.55 7.22
C SER A 122 8.73 8.05 5.90
N ILE A 123 7.91 7.92 4.87
CA ILE A 123 8.36 7.41 3.57
C ILE A 123 9.50 8.27 2.99
N ILE A 124 9.49 9.56 3.24
CA ILE A 124 10.51 10.46 2.67
C ILE A 124 11.91 10.22 3.20
N SER A 125 12.06 9.45 4.28
CA SER A 125 13.36 9.12 4.86
C SER A 125 14.10 8.03 4.12
N PHE A 126 13.47 7.37 3.16
CA PHE A 126 14.04 6.22 2.46
C PHE A 126 14.37 6.55 1.02
N ASP A 127 15.36 5.86 0.47
CA ASP A 127 15.65 5.92 -0.96
C ASP A 127 14.78 4.94 -1.73
N GLU A 128 14.39 3.85 -1.08
CA GLU A 128 13.59 2.80 -1.69
C GLU A 128 12.69 2.18 -0.62
N ILE A 129 11.45 1.88 -0.99
CA ILE A 129 10.50 1.23 -0.09
C ILE A 129 9.91 0.02 -0.79
N ILE A 130 9.24 -0.81 0.00
CA ILE A 130 8.62 -2.05 -0.48
C ILE A 130 7.12 -1.96 -0.31
N VAL A 131 6.38 -2.26 -1.37
CA VAL A 131 4.92 -2.33 -1.35
C VAL A 131 4.44 -3.57 -2.08
N SER A 132 3.20 -3.97 -1.85
CA SER A 132 2.61 -5.07 -2.61
C SER A 132 2.62 -4.73 -4.11
N GLY A 133 2.81 -5.75 -4.91
CA GLY A 133 2.85 -5.59 -6.37
C GLY A 133 1.52 -5.82 -7.07
N GLY A 134 0.45 -6.05 -6.33
CA GLY A 134 -0.87 -6.27 -6.92
C GLY A 134 -1.31 -7.71 -7.02
N ALA A 135 -0.58 -8.62 -6.40
CA ALA A 135 -0.92 -10.04 -6.33
C ALA A 135 -0.18 -10.67 -5.17
N LEU A 136 -0.70 -11.79 -4.67
CA LEU A 136 0.02 -12.57 -3.67
C LEU A 136 1.38 -12.98 -4.24
N GLY A 137 2.42 -12.92 -3.43
CA GLY A 137 3.75 -13.34 -3.85
C GLY A 137 4.49 -12.34 -4.73
N VAL A 138 3.99 -11.12 -4.85
CA VAL A 138 4.61 -10.09 -5.68
C VAL A 138 4.82 -8.83 -4.85
N GLN A 139 6.06 -8.37 -4.80
CA GLN A 139 6.43 -7.11 -4.15
C GLN A 139 7.09 -6.19 -5.15
N LEU A 140 6.91 -4.90 -4.96
CA LEU A 140 7.61 -3.88 -5.72
C LEU A 140 8.55 -3.11 -4.82
N PHE A 141 9.75 -2.86 -5.34
CA PHE A 141 10.73 -1.96 -4.74
C PHE A 141 10.70 -0.69 -5.57
N ILE A 142 10.36 0.42 -4.95
CA ILE A 142 10.13 1.68 -5.66
C ILE A 142 10.61 2.85 -4.80
N SER A 143 11.05 3.93 -5.44
CA SER A 143 11.42 5.13 -4.69
C SER A 143 10.17 5.80 -4.11
N PRO A 144 10.30 6.51 -2.97
CA PRO A 144 9.18 7.29 -2.43
C PRO A 144 8.59 8.25 -3.45
N GLY A 145 9.43 8.98 -4.18
CA GLY A 145 8.95 9.91 -5.21
C GLY A 145 8.20 9.21 -6.32
N GLY A 146 8.68 8.03 -6.72
CA GLY A 146 8.02 7.24 -7.75
C GLY A 146 6.62 6.80 -7.33
N LEU A 147 6.48 6.34 -6.09
CA LEU A 147 5.18 5.93 -5.58
C LEU A 147 4.23 7.13 -5.46
N ILE A 148 4.72 8.23 -4.89
CA ILE A 148 3.91 9.45 -4.77
C ILE A 148 3.41 9.92 -6.12
N ASP A 149 4.30 9.95 -7.12
CA ASP A 149 3.93 10.37 -8.46
C ASP A 149 2.93 9.40 -9.12
N ALA A 150 3.13 8.11 -8.90
CA ALA A 150 2.29 7.10 -9.53
C ALA A 150 0.82 7.23 -9.13
N VAL A 151 0.56 7.63 -7.89
CA VAL A 151 -0.80 7.65 -7.34
C VAL A 151 -1.29 9.05 -6.97
N GLY A 152 -0.47 10.07 -7.15
CA GLY A 152 -0.83 11.44 -6.77
C GLY A 152 -1.05 11.58 -5.28
N ALA A 153 -0.21 10.92 -4.49
CA ALA A 153 -0.40 10.87 -3.05
C ALA A 153 0.05 12.12 -2.32
N GLU A 154 -0.54 12.32 -1.15
CA GLU A 154 -0.09 13.29 -0.18
C GLU A 154 0.63 12.55 0.95
N THR A 155 1.44 13.24 1.73
CA THR A 155 2.06 12.65 2.92
C THR A 155 1.54 13.34 4.17
N ALA A 156 1.40 12.59 5.25
CA ALA A 156 0.94 13.10 6.52
C ALA A 156 1.27 12.10 7.63
N ASP A 157 1.17 12.55 8.87
CA ASP A 157 1.25 11.66 10.01
C ASP A 157 -0.11 10.99 10.19
N ILE A 158 -0.16 9.68 9.99
CA ILE A 158 -1.42 8.90 10.06
C ILE A 158 -1.30 7.68 10.97
N ILE A 159 -0.27 7.61 11.79
CA ILE A 159 -0.06 6.47 12.70
C ILE A 159 -0.21 6.90 14.15
N PHE A 160 -0.49 5.93 15.02
CA PHE A 160 -0.46 6.18 16.44
C PHE A 160 0.95 6.55 16.87
N LYS A 161 1.04 7.54 17.75
CA LYS A 161 2.32 7.92 18.33
C LYS A 161 2.73 6.84 19.31
N GLU A 162 3.94 6.31 19.14
CA GLU A 162 4.45 5.32 20.06
C GLU A 162 4.81 5.96 21.38
N ASN A 163 4.47 5.25 22.47
CA ASN A 163 4.93 5.63 23.79
C ASN A 163 6.37 5.15 23.92
N SER A 164 7.26 6.07 24.15
CA SER A 164 8.66 5.75 24.34
C SER A 164 8.97 5.53 25.81
#